data_6882cdb6e7e3a4c16d0a5721139434d9
#
_entry.id   6882cdb6e7e3a4c16d0a5721139434d9
#
_cell.length_a   1.000
_cell.length_b   1.000
_cell.length_c   1.000
_cell.angle_alpha   90.00
_cell.angle_beta   90.00
_cell.angle_gamma   90.00
#
_symmetry.space_group_name_H-M   'P 1'
#
loop_
_entity.id
_entity.type
_entity.pdbx_description
1 polymer ?
#
loop_
_entity_poly.entity_id
_entity_poly.type
_entity_poly.pdbx_seq_one_letter_code
_entity_poly.pdbx_strand_id
1 'polypeptide(L)'
;QIQHWGMMTDLNKLAVEELRKCKVNQVFTMQEKLEKDELTGQIYGGPAIHGKMVQEMPAYFDVVVHTYTDLSGKFCATTKSKGRWPGKSRIGEGIDIQNPTAKQLFAV
;
A
#
# COMPACT_ATOMS: atom_id res chain seq x y z
N GLN A 1 -3.03 -10.30 24.91
CA GLN A 1 -3.11 -9.11 24.05
C GLN A 1 -2.14 -9.19 22.86
N ILE A 2 -0.89 -9.56 23.12
CA ILE A 2 0.07 -9.79 22.03
C ILE A 2 -0.43 -10.92 21.12
N GLN A 3 -1.06 -11.92 21.69
CA GLN A 3 -1.65 -13.02 20.92
C GLN A 3 -2.78 -12.54 20.01
N HIS A 4 -3.58 -11.57 20.46
CA HIS A 4 -4.65 -10.98 19.64
C HIS A 4 -4.10 -10.28 18.40
N TRP A 5 -3.01 -9.50 18.56
CA TRP A 5 -2.38 -8.83 17.44
C TRP A 5 -1.85 -9.81 16.40
N GLY A 6 -1.22 -10.90 16.86
CA GLY A 6 -0.74 -11.96 15.98
C GLY A 6 -1.87 -12.64 15.21
N MET A 7 -2.99 -12.92 15.88
CA MET A 7 -4.16 -13.49 15.24
C MET A 7 -4.76 -12.58 14.18
N MET A 8 -4.86 -11.29 14.47
CA MET A 8 -5.37 -10.31 13.48
C MET A 8 -4.47 -10.23 12.26
N THR A 9 -3.16 -10.23 12.46
CA THR A 9 -2.20 -10.22 11.36
C THR A 9 -2.36 -11.48 10.50
N ASP A 10 -2.45 -12.64 11.12
CA ASP A 10 -2.62 -13.91 10.40
C ASP A 10 -3.93 -13.98 9.64
N LEU A 11 -5.02 -13.48 10.22
CA LEU A 11 -6.32 -13.42 9.54
C LEU A 11 -6.28 -12.50 8.33
N ASN A 12 -5.61 -11.34 8.44
CA ASN A 12 -5.46 -10.42 7.32
C ASN A 12 -4.64 -11.07 6.20
N LYS A 13 -3.56 -11.76 6.52
CA LYS A 13 -2.77 -12.49 5.53
C LYS A 13 -3.59 -13.55 4.81
N LEU A 14 -4.35 -14.35 5.56
CA LEU A 14 -5.20 -15.38 5.00
C LEU A 14 -6.24 -14.79 4.06
N ALA A 15 -6.88 -13.70 4.46
CA ALA A 15 -7.88 -13.04 3.64
C ALA A 15 -7.30 -12.57 2.31
N VAL A 16 -6.14 -11.92 2.33
CA VAL A 16 -5.47 -11.44 1.12
C VAL A 16 -5.04 -12.61 0.24
N GLU A 17 -4.46 -13.65 0.83
CA GLU A 17 -4.01 -14.84 0.08
C GLU A 17 -5.17 -15.55 -0.59
N GLU A 18 -6.32 -15.69 0.07
CA GLU A 18 -7.50 -16.29 -0.52
C GLU A 18 -8.07 -15.45 -1.66
N LEU A 19 -8.13 -14.13 -1.48
CA LEU A 19 -8.59 -13.22 -2.53
C LEU A 19 -7.67 -13.24 -3.76
N ARG A 20 -6.36 -13.37 -3.57
CA ARG A 20 -5.40 -13.46 -4.66
C ARG A 20 -5.59 -14.69 -5.55
N LYS A 21 -6.18 -15.75 -5.03
CA LYS A 21 -6.46 -16.96 -5.80
C LYS A 21 -7.60 -16.75 -6.80
N CYS A 22 -8.41 -15.74 -6.62
CA CYS A 22 -9.49 -15.43 -7.55
C CYS A 22 -8.93 -14.84 -8.84
N LYS A 23 -9.43 -15.30 -9.99
CA LYS A 23 -8.95 -14.88 -11.31
C LYS A 23 -9.71 -13.65 -11.80
N VAL A 24 -9.66 -12.58 -11.00
CA VAL A 24 -10.29 -11.30 -11.32
C VAL A 24 -9.35 -10.17 -10.91
N ASN A 25 -9.50 -9.03 -11.57
CA ASN A 25 -8.79 -7.83 -11.13
C ASN A 25 -9.38 -7.35 -9.82
N GLN A 26 -8.52 -7.01 -8.86
CA GLN A 26 -8.94 -6.61 -7.54
C GLN A 26 -8.23 -5.32 -7.13
N VAL A 27 -8.98 -4.44 -6.49
CA VAL A 27 -8.45 -3.19 -5.93
C VAL A 27 -8.77 -3.17 -4.44
N PHE A 28 -7.75 -3.00 -3.62
CA PHE A 28 -7.87 -2.88 -2.18
C PHE A 28 -7.60 -1.43 -1.79
N THR A 29 -8.51 -0.82 -1.07
CA THR A 29 -8.30 0.53 -0.56
C THR A 29 -8.08 0.48 0.93
N MET A 30 -7.10 1.26 1.41
CA MET A 30 -6.74 1.32 2.82
C MET A 30 -6.39 2.75 3.17
N GLN A 31 -6.71 3.16 4.39
CA GLN A 31 -6.24 4.44 4.90
C GLN A 31 -4.74 4.35 5.16
N GLU A 32 -4.09 5.49 5.16
CA GLU A 32 -2.65 5.57 5.46
C GLU A 32 -2.40 5.81 6.94
N LYS A 33 -1.24 5.39 7.41
CA LYS A 33 -0.75 5.73 8.73
C LYS A 33 0.76 5.92 8.71
N LEU A 34 1.27 6.64 9.70
CA LEU A 34 2.71 6.79 9.95
C LEU A 34 3.07 5.95 11.18
N GLU A 35 4.16 5.22 11.07
CA GLU A 35 4.72 4.41 12.14
C GLU A 35 6.16 4.83 12.39
N LYS A 36 6.60 4.73 13.64
CA LYS A 36 7.98 4.98 14.02
C LYS A 36 8.67 3.67 14.38
N ASP A 37 9.81 3.43 13.77
CA ASP A 37 10.66 2.31 14.15
C ASP A 37 11.34 2.67 15.49
N GLU A 38 11.06 1.91 16.53
CA GLU A 38 11.58 2.20 17.86
C GLU A 38 13.09 1.99 17.96
N LEU A 39 13.64 1.12 17.13
CA LEU A 39 15.09 0.83 17.15
C LEU A 39 15.89 1.90 16.43
N THR A 40 15.41 2.38 15.28
CA THR A 40 16.16 3.35 14.46
C THR A 40 15.63 4.76 14.58
N GLY A 41 14.43 4.94 15.12
CA GLY A 41 13.74 6.24 15.16
C GLY A 41 13.19 6.69 13.83
N GLN A 42 13.37 5.90 12.77
CA GLN A 42 12.91 6.23 11.44
C GLN A 42 11.39 6.16 11.35
N ILE A 43 10.79 7.17 10.70
CA ILE A 43 9.35 7.20 10.45
C ILE A 43 9.10 6.66 9.04
N TYR A 44 8.15 5.74 8.94
CA TYR A 44 7.73 5.20 7.65
C TYR A 44 6.20 5.25 7.52
N GLY A 45 5.70 5.33 6.30
CA GLY A 45 4.28 5.33 6.00
C GLY A 45 3.83 4.00 5.41
N GLY A 46 2.54 3.77 5.41
CA GLY A 46 1.96 2.58 4.82
C GLY A 46 0.48 2.47 5.08
N PRO A 47 -0.13 1.34 4.69
CA PRO A 47 -1.55 1.11 4.93
C PRO A 47 -1.85 0.98 6.42
N ALA A 48 -3.02 1.44 6.82
CA ALA A 48 -3.44 1.45 8.24
C ALA A 48 -3.93 0.06 8.66
N ILE A 49 -3.00 -0.87 8.77
CA ILE A 49 -3.24 -2.24 9.23
C ILE A 49 -2.29 -2.57 10.38
N HIS A 50 -2.53 -3.68 11.05
CA HIS A 50 -1.80 -4.01 12.28
C HIS A 50 -0.42 -4.60 12.02
N GLY A 51 0.53 -4.21 12.85
CA GLY A 51 1.82 -4.88 13.00
C GLY A 51 2.65 -4.91 11.75
N LYS A 52 3.32 -6.02 11.54
CA LYS A 52 4.22 -6.22 10.41
C LYS A 52 3.53 -6.20 9.05
N MET A 53 2.20 -6.33 9.01
CA MET A 53 1.46 -6.28 7.75
C MET A 53 1.65 -4.97 7.00
N VAL A 54 1.95 -3.87 7.70
CA VAL A 54 2.23 -2.58 7.07
C VAL A 54 3.39 -2.72 6.07
N GLN A 55 4.44 -3.43 6.45
CA GLN A 55 5.62 -3.63 5.62
C GLN A 55 5.47 -4.80 4.65
N GLU A 56 4.71 -5.82 5.02
CA GLU A 56 4.55 -7.02 4.22
C GLU A 56 3.47 -6.89 3.15
N MET A 57 2.45 -6.08 3.37
CA MET A 57 1.30 -5.96 2.47
C MET A 57 1.68 -5.63 1.02
N PRO A 58 2.63 -4.72 0.74
CA PRO A 58 3.00 -4.44 -0.64
C PRO A 58 3.46 -5.65 -1.44
N ALA A 59 4.03 -6.67 -0.79
CA ALA A 59 4.51 -7.87 -1.47
C ALA A 59 3.38 -8.68 -2.12
N TYR A 60 2.15 -8.53 -1.64
CA TYR A 60 0.99 -9.28 -2.13
C TYR A 60 0.36 -8.69 -3.38
N PHE A 61 0.76 -7.49 -3.79
CA PHE A 61 0.11 -6.75 -4.87
C PHE A 61 1.07 -6.46 -6.02
N ASP A 62 0.52 -6.41 -7.23
CA ASP A 62 1.29 -6.06 -8.43
C ASP A 62 1.53 -4.56 -8.52
N VAL A 63 0.59 -3.77 -8.02
CA VAL A 63 0.68 -2.31 -8.01
C VAL A 63 0.30 -1.80 -6.64
N VAL A 64 1.15 -0.96 -6.07
CA VAL A 64 0.88 -0.27 -4.81
C VAL A 64 0.89 1.23 -5.11
N VAL A 65 -0.23 1.88 -4.84
CA VAL A 65 -0.44 3.29 -5.15
C VAL A 65 -0.63 4.07 -3.86
N HIS A 66 0.11 5.14 -3.70
CA HIS A 66 -0.11 6.13 -2.66
C HIS A 66 -0.79 7.35 -3.29
N THR A 67 -1.96 7.69 -2.80
CA THR A 67 -2.68 8.90 -3.24
C THR A 67 -2.42 10.03 -2.25
N TYR A 68 -2.27 11.24 -2.78
CA TYR A 68 -1.95 12.40 -1.95
C TYR A 68 -2.41 13.68 -2.65
N THR A 69 -2.38 14.78 -1.92
CA THR A 69 -2.58 16.11 -2.51
C THR A 69 -1.24 16.85 -2.51
N ASP A 70 -0.98 17.56 -3.61
CA ASP A 70 0.24 18.37 -3.72
C ASP A 70 0.07 19.71 -2.99
N LEU A 71 1.12 20.54 -3.03
CA LEU A 71 1.11 21.84 -2.36
C LEU A 71 0.06 22.80 -2.93
N SER A 72 -0.38 22.60 -4.17
CA SER A 72 -1.44 23.40 -4.80
C SER A 72 -2.84 22.80 -4.56
N GLY A 73 -2.95 21.71 -3.79
CA GLY A 73 -4.22 21.09 -3.45
C GLY A 73 -4.79 20.17 -4.52
N LYS A 74 -3.99 19.80 -5.52
CA LYS A 74 -4.43 18.88 -6.58
C LYS A 74 -4.26 17.43 -6.16
N PHE A 75 -5.18 16.58 -6.58
CA PHE A 75 -5.11 15.15 -6.32
C PHE A 75 -4.04 14.49 -7.19
N CYS A 76 -3.18 13.72 -6.54
CA CYS A 76 -2.07 13.02 -7.19
C CYS A 76 -2.02 11.58 -6.75
N ALA A 77 -1.37 10.74 -7.55
CA ALA A 77 -1.08 9.36 -7.19
C ALA A 77 0.30 8.97 -7.68
N THR A 78 1.00 8.17 -6.91
CA THR A 78 2.31 7.66 -7.28
C THR A 78 2.39 6.16 -7.05
N THR A 79 3.01 5.45 -8.01
CA THR A 79 3.39 4.06 -7.85
C THR A 79 4.88 3.91 -7.55
N LYS A 80 5.60 5.04 -7.43
CA LYS A 80 7.01 5.06 -7.02
C LYS A 80 7.11 5.17 -5.52
N SER A 81 8.09 4.48 -4.93
CA SER A 81 8.42 4.72 -3.53
C SER A 81 8.95 6.14 -3.40
N LYS A 82 8.32 6.94 -2.55
CA LYS A 82 8.61 8.36 -2.42
C LYS A 82 8.73 8.72 -0.94
N GLY A 83 9.96 9.07 -0.53
CA GLY A 83 10.21 9.36 0.87
C GLY A 83 9.90 8.16 1.74
N ARG A 84 9.01 8.36 2.70
CA ARG A 84 8.59 7.33 3.65
C ARG A 84 7.42 6.45 3.18
N TRP A 85 6.90 6.72 1.98
CA TRP A 85 5.74 6.01 1.45
C TRP A 85 6.15 4.95 0.45
N PRO A 86 5.70 3.70 0.60
CA PRO A 86 5.99 2.66 -0.37
C PRO A 86 5.17 2.83 -1.64
N GLY A 87 5.75 2.45 -2.76
CA GLY A 87 5.06 2.37 -4.03
C GLY A 87 5.66 1.23 -4.83
N LYS A 88 4.90 0.70 -5.77
CA LYS A 88 5.32 -0.45 -6.54
C LYS A 88 4.53 -0.55 -7.83
N SER A 89 5.17 -1.00 -8.91
CA SER A 89 4.49 -1.38 -10.14
C SER A 89 5.24 -2.53 -10.79
N ARG A 90 4.55 -3.65 -11.02
CA ARG A 90 5.06 -4.79 -11.78
C ARG A 90 4.62 -4.76 -13.24
N ILE A 91 3.70 -3.85 -13.58
CA ILE A 91 3.08 -3.80 -14.91
C ILE A 91 3.71 -2.75 -15.82
N GLY A 92 4.73 -2.03 -15.35
CA GLY A 92 5.41 -1.00 -16.13
C GLY A 92 6.28 -0.15 -15.25
N GLU A 93 6.75 0.97 -15.79
CA GLU A 93 7.52 1.94 -15.02
C GLU A 93 6.62 2.63 -13.98
N GLY A 94 7.20 2.94 -12.83
CA GLY A 94 6.49 3.72 -11.83
C GLY A 94 6.11 5.10 -12.35
N ILE A 95 4.94 5.59 -11.94
CA ILE A 95 4.42 6.90 -12.34
C ILE A 95 4.09 7.74 -11.12
N ASP A 96 4.18 9.06 -11.28
CA ASP A 96 3.77 10.04 -10.27
C ASP A 96 3.04 11.16 -11.03
N ILE A 97 1.71 11.17 -10.98
CA ILE A 97 0.89 12.01 -11.84
C ILE A 97 -0.25 12.68 -11.09
N GLN A 98 -0.70 13.82 -11.63
CA GLN A 98 -1.90 14.52 -11.18
C GLN A 98 -3.14 13.93 -11.88
N ASN A 99 -4.24 13.91 -11.16
CA ASN A 99 -5.55 13.42 -11.67
C ASN A 99 -5.42 12.08 -12.40
N PRO A 100 -4.94 11.03 -11.71
CA PRO A 100 -4.66 9.76 -12.36
C PRO A 100 -5.93 9.06 -12.83
N THR A 101 -5.82 8.28 -13.91
CA THR A 101 -6.89 7.40 -14.37
C THR A 101 -6.52 5.96 -14.09
N ALA A 102 -7.51 5.08 -14.06
CA ALA A 102 -7.27 3.66 -13.86
C ALA A 102 -6.36 3.09 -14.96
N LYS A 103 -6.51 3.56 -16.19
CA LYS A 103 -5.66 3.14 -17.31
C LYS A 103 -4.19 3.48 -17.08
N GLN A 104 -3.93 4.67 -16.54
CA GLN A 104 -2.55 5.11 -16.25
C GLN A 104 -1.93 4.32 -15.10
N LEU A 105 -2.74 4.03 -14.06
CA LEU A 105 -2.23 3.34 -12.87
C LEU A 105 -2.10 1.82 -13.06
N PHE A 106 -3.04 1.22 -13.77
CA PHE A 106 -3.18 -0.25 -13.80
C PHE A 106 -3.08 -0.85 -15.20
N ALA A 107 -2.91 -0.05 -16.23
CA ALA A 107 -2.82 -0.47 -17.63
C ALA A 107 -4.03 -1.30 -18.09
N VAL A 108 -5.22 -0.94 -17.64
CA VAL A 108 -6.47 -1.64 -17.99
C VAL A 108 -7.30 -0.86 -19.00
#